data_cad2fd7016caa59caa5532ff6d7a7dfb
#
_entry.id   cad2fd7016caa59caa5532ff6d7a7dfb
#
_cell.length_a   1.000
_cell.length_b   1.000
_cell.length_c   1.000
_cell.angle_alpha   90.00
_cell.angle_beta   90.00
_cell.angle_gamma   90.00
#
_symmetry.space_group_name_H-M   'P 1'
#
loop_
_entity.id
_entity.type
_entity.pdbx_description
1 polymer ?
#
loop_
_entity_poly.entity_id
_entity_poly.type
_entity_poly.pdbx_seq_one_letter_code
_entity_poly.pdbx_strand_id
1 'polypeptide(L)'
;MDHTNHVRLTATELTAANLEGATVYGADDHNVGSVDHVHGSNSVVIDVGGFLGIGAKPVAVPFTDLDWMRDEGGEVHAVTTWTKDQLKAMPEHRD
;
A
#
# COMPACT_ATOMS: atom_id res chain seq x y z
N MET A 1 14.95 1.95 0.23
CA MET A 1 14.43 3.27 -0.18
C MET A 1 14.53 4.25 0.98
N ASP A 2 14.96 5.48 0.73
CA ASP A 2 15.07 6.50 1.76
C ASP A 2 13.76 7.30 1.83
N HIS A 3 13.17 7.35 3.02
CA HIS A 3 11.89 8.04 3.24
C HIS A 3 12.07 9.36 4.00
N THR A 4 13.30 9.82 4.24
CA THR A 4 13.56 11.00 5.09
C THR A 4 13.03 12.30 4.50
N ASN A 5 13.01 12.42 3.18
CA ASN A 5 12.55 13.63 2.47
C ASN A 5 11.11 13.50 1.96
N HIS A 6 10.40 12.46 2.37
CA HIS A 6 9.02 12.24 1.93
C HIS A 6 8.04 12.91 2.88
N VAL A 7 7.00 13.51 2.32
CA VAL A 7 5.96 14.20 3.08
C VAL A 7 4.84 13.22 3.38
N ARG A 8 4.46 13.12 4.66
CA ARG A 8 3.34 12.27 5.07
C ARG A 8 2.02 12.90 4.61
N LEU A 9 1.12 12.08 4.07
CA LEU A 9 -0.19 12.55 3.64
C LEU A 9 -1.06 12.90 4.83
N THR A 10 -1.85 13.96 4.69
CA THR A 10 -2.86 14.33 5.68
C THR A 10 -4.12 13.48 5.48
N ALA A 11 -5.02 13.49 6.47
CA ALA A 11 -6.27 12.74 6.39
C ALA A 11 -7.11 13.14 5.18
N THR A 12 -7.08 14.40 4.76
CA THR A 12 -7.83 14.88 3.60
C THR A 12 -7.26 14.40 2.28
N GLU A 13 -6.01 13.96 2.26
CA GLU A 13 -5.36 13.43 1.08
C GLU A 13 -5.53 11.91 0.91
N LEU A 14 -6.08 11.22 1.92
CA LEU A 14 -6.29 9.78 1.90
C LEU A 14 -7.58 9.43 1.16
N THR A 15 -7.60 9.71 -0.14
CA THR A 15 -8.74 9.46 -1.02
C THR A 15 -8.38 8.39 -2.05
N ALA A 16 -9.40 7.74 -2.62
CA ALA A 16 -9.18 6.72 -3.65
C ALA A 16 -8.32 7.25 -4.79
N ALA A 17 -8.56 8.50 -5.22
CA ALA A 17 -7.82 9.10 -6.33
C ALA A 17 -6.32 9.22 -6.04
N ASN A 18 -5.95 9.45 -4.77
CA ASN A 18 -4.54 9.55 -4.37
C ASN A 18 -3.91 8.21 -4.06
N LEU A 19 -4.69 7.23 -3.58
CA LEU A 19 -4.15 5.99 -3.04
C LEU A 19 -4.10 4.86 -4.06
N GLU A 20 -5.01 4.83 -5.03
CA GLU A 20 -5.04 3.77 -6.05
C GLU A 20 -3.76 3.80 -6.89
N GLY A 21 -3.17 2.65 -7.07
CA GLY A 21 -1.92 2.50 -7.82
C GLY A 21 -0.66 2.80 -7.02
N ALA A 22 -0.78 3.25 -5.77
CA ALA A 22 0.38 3.57 -4.94
C ALA A 22 1.21 2.31 -4.66
N THR A 23 2.54 2.45 -4.74
CA THR A 23 3.45 1.36 -4.38
C THR A 23 3.47 1.19 -2.86
N VAL A 24 3.48 -0.06 -2.42
CA VAL A 24 3.55 -0.41 -0.99
C VAL A 24 4.90 -1.08 -0.70
N TYR A 25 5.62 -0.55 0.27
CA TYR A 25 6.89 -1.08 0.74
C TYR A 25 6.70 -1.80 2.08
N GLY A 26 7.37 -2.92 2.25
CA GLY A 26 7.30 -3.69 3.49
C GLY A 26 8.24 -3.17 4.57
N ALA A 27 8.25 -3.88 5.71
CA ALA A 27 9.07 -3.53 6.87
C ALA A 27 10.57 -3.53 6.56
N ASP A 28 10.98 -4.33 5.56
CA ASP A 28 12.36 -4.43 5.09
C ASP A 28 12.65 -3.46 3.92
N ASP A 29 11.74 -2.54 3.66
CA ASP A 29 11.82 -1.53 2.60
C ASP A 29 11.82 -2.10 1.17
N HIS A 30 11.38 -3.32 1.02
CA HIS A 30 11.19 -3.95 -0.28
C HIS A 30 9.76 -3.73 -0.79
N ASN A 31 9.61 -3.57 -2.10
CA ASN A 31 8.30 -3.48 -2.73
C ASN A 31 7.52 -4.78 -2.48
N VAL A 32 6.38 -4.68 -1.81
CA VAL A 32 5.52 -5.83 -1.53
C VAL A 32 4.29 -5.89 -2.42
N GLY A 33 3.97 -4.80 -3.09
CA GLY A 33 2.82 -4.75 -3.97
C GLY A 33 2.38 -3.34 -4.27
N SER A 34 1.11 -3.19 -4.67
CA SER A 34 0.52 -1.89 -4.96
C SER A 34 -0.94 -1.86 -4.51
N VAL A 35 -1.46 -0.66 -4.30
CA VAL A 35 -2.87 -0.48 -3.94
C VAL A 35 -3.73 -0.70 -5.18
N ASP A 36 -4.63 -1.69 -5.11
CA ASP A 36 -5.58 -1.96 -6.18
C ASP A 36 -6.76 -0.98 -6.11
N HIS A 37 -7.38 -0.91 -4.92
CA HIS A 37 -8.49 0.03 -4.72
C HIS A 37 -8.72 0.27 -3.22
N VAL A 38 -9.51 1.28 -2.92
CA VAL A 38 -9.97 1.58 -1.56
C VAL A 38 -11.25 0.78 -1.30
N HIS A 39 -11.29 0.06 -0.17
CA HIS A 39 -12.43 -0.75 0.22
C HIS A 39 -13.10 -0.11 1.44
N GLY A 40 -14.34 0.30 1.27
CA GLY A 40 -15.06 0.98 2.34
C GLY A 40 -14.47 2.35 2.65
N SER A 41 -14.59 2.78 3.91
CA SER A 41 -14.14 4.10 4.34
C SER A 41 -12.79 4.09 5.07
N ASN A 42 -12.25 2.92 5.38
CA ASN A 42 -11.09 2.81 6.26
C ASN A 42 -10.08 1.73 5.88
N SER A 43 -10.24 1.11 4.71
CA SER A 43 -9.34 0.02 4.28
C SER A 43 -8.94 0.18 2.83
N VAL A 44 -7.80 -0.41 2.48
CA VAL A 44 -7.35 -0.53 1.09
C VAL A 44 -7.11 -1.99 0.77
N VAL A 45 -7.31 -2.35 -0.49
CA VAL A 45 -6.94 -3.68 -1.00
C VAL A 45 -5.61 -3.53 -1.70
N ILE A 46 -4.62 -4.30 -1.25
CA ILE A 46 -3.28 -4.31 -1.81
C ILE A 46 -3.12 -5.59 -2.62
N ASP A 47 -2.65 -5.46 -3.84
CA ASP A 47 -2.22 -6.60 -4.65
C ASP A 47 -0.81 -6.98 -4.22
N VAL A 48 -0.69 -8.04 -3.44
CA VAL A 48 0.57 -8.45 -2.82
C VAL A 48 1.29 -9.44 -3.73
N GLY A 49 2.54 -9.12 -4.06
CA GLY A 49 3.34 -9.95 -4.94
C GLY A 49 2.90 -9.83 -6.39
N GLY A 50 3.10 -10.90 -7.16
CA GLY A 50 2.76 -10.91 -8.57
C GLY A 50 3.77 -10.16 -9.43
N PHE A 51 3.73 -10.43 -10.73
CA PHE A 51 4.53 -9.73 -11.72
C PHE A 51 3.59 -9.24 -12.81
N LEU A 52 3.58 -7.94 -13.03
CA LEU A 52 2.65 -7.29 -13.98
C LEU A 52 1.18 -7.62 -13.66
N GLY A 53 0.86 -7.76 -12.37
CA GLY A 53 -0.49 -8.07 -11.92
C GLY A 53 -0.87 -9.54 -11.99
N ILE A 54 0.00 -10.40 -12.50
CA ILE A 54 -0.26 -11.84 -12.60
C ILE A 54 0.22 -12.53 -11.32
N GLY A 55 -0.66 -13.29 -10.69
CA GLY A 55 -0.35 -14.02 -9.46
C GLY A 55 -0.39 -13.17 -8.21
N ALA A 56 -0.79 -11.92 -8.30
CA ALA A 56 -0.95 -11.06 -7.13
C ALA A 56 -2.11 -11.54 -6.27
N LYS A 57 -1.94 -11.46 -4.95
CA LYS A 57 -2.97 -11.81 -3.99
C LYS A 57 -3.57 -10.53 -3.41
N PRO A 58 -4.90 -10.30 -3.56
CA PRO A 58 -5.53 -9.13 -2.96
C PRO A 58 -5.70 -9.33 -1.46
N VAL A 59 -5.20 -8.37 -0.69
CA VAL A 59 -5.27 -8.38 0.78
C VAL A 59 -5.79 -7.03 1.26
N ALA A 60 -6.84 -7.04 2.10
CA ALA A 60 -7.38 -5.81 2.67
C ALA A 60 -6.65 -5.47 3.95
N VAL A 61 -6.20 -4.22 4.08
CA VAL A 61 -5.55 -3.71 5.29
C VAL A 61 -6.13 -2.34 5.65
N PRO A 62 -6.24 -2.03 6.96
CA PRO A 62 -6.70 -0.70 7.38
C PRO A 62 -5.71 0.39 6.95
N PHE A 63 -6.22 1.58 6.65
CA PHE A 63 -5.38 2.75 6.35
C PHE A 63 -4.35 3.00 7.45
N THR A 64 -4.75 2.79 8.71
CA THR A 64 -3.91 3.08 9.87
C THR A 64 -2.71 2.16 10.02
N ASP A 65 -2.71 1.04 9.30
CA ASP A 65 -1.57 0.11 9.30
C ASP A 65 -0.50 0.49 8.29
N LEU A 66 -0.72 1.57 7.55
CA LEU A 66 0.19 2.05 6.51
C LEU A 66 0.59 3.49 6.79
N ASP A 67 1.85 3.80 6.52
CA ASP A 67 2.33 5.18 6.50
C ASP A 67 2.29 5.67 5.06
N TRP A 68 1.39 6.61 4.79
CA TRP A 68 1.19 7.17 3.46
C TRP A 68 2.04 8.41 3.27
N MET A 69 2.79 8.45 2.18
CA MET A 69 3.74 9.53 1.91
C MET A 69 3.70 9.92 0.45
N ARG A 70 4.12 11.16 0.19
CA ARG A 70 4.34 11.68 -1.15
C ARG A 70 5.82 11.93 -1.31
N ASP A 71 6.43 11.39 -2.35
CA ASP A 71 7.86 11.57 -2.59
C ASP A 71 8.13 12.93 -3.25
N GLU A 72 9.41 13.22 -3.51
CA GLU A 72 9.83 14.50 -4.10
C GLU A 72 9.25 14.71 -5.51
N GLY A 73 8.98 13.63 -6.23
CA GLY A 73 8.36 13.67 -7.55
C GLY A 73 6.84 13.79 -7.51
N GLY A 74 6.23 13.80 -6.31
CA GLY A 74 4.80 13.92 -6.14
C GLY A 74 4.05 12.59 -6.17
N GLU A 75 4.75 11.47 -6.27
CA GLU A 75 4.11 10.16 -6.28
C GLU A 75 3.79 9.70 -4.86
N VAL A 76 2.59 9.13 -4.69
CA VAL A 76 2.15 8.59 -3.41
C VAL A 76 2.64 7.16 -3.28
N HIS A 77 3.17 6.82 -2.10
CA HIS A 77 3.52 5.44 -1.74
C HIS A 77 3.20 5.21 -0.27
N ALA A 78 3.20 3.96 0.12
CA ALA A 78 2.93 3.57 1.50
C ALA A 78 4.02 2.65 2.02
N VAL A 79 4.22 2.67 3.33
CA VAL A 79 5.12 1.75 4.03
C VAL A 79 4.32 1.03 5.08
N THR A 80 4.43 -0.30 5.12
CA THR A 80 3.78 -1.12 6.12
C THR A 80 4.82 -1.71 7.07
N THR A 81 4.37 -2.13 8.26
CA THR A 81 5.21 -2.83 9.23
C THR A 81 5.30 -4.34 8.95
N TRP A 82 4.55 -4.84 7.97
CA TRP A 82 4.58 -6.25 7.60
C TRP A 82 5.59 -6.50 6.49
N THR A 83 6.12 -7.73 6.45
CA THR A 83 6.91 -8.20 5.33
C THR A 83 5.99 -8.75 4.25
N LYS A 84 6.55 -8.98 3.05
CA LYS A 84 5.80 -9.59 1.94
C LYS A 84 5.24 -10.96 2.34
N ASP A 85 6.03 -11.76 3.05
CA ASP A 85 5.60 -13.10 3.49
C ASP A 85 4.45 -13.01 4.48
N GLN A 86 4.48 -12.04 5.38
CA GLN A 86 3.39 -11.82 6.33
C GLN A 86 2.11 -11.42 5.61
N LEU A 87 2.20 -10.54 4.62
CA LEU A 87 1.04 -10.13 3.82
C LEU A 87 0.48 -11.29 3.01
N LYS A 88 1.35 -12.12 2.43
CA LYS A 88 0.92 -13.31 1.68
C LYS A 88 0.23 -14.34 2.56
N ALA A 89 0.52 -14.36 3.85
CA ALA A 89 -0.10 -15.28 4.80
C ALA A 89 -1.50 -14.82 5.22
N MET A 90 -1.88 -13.58 4.93
CA MET A 90 -3.21 -13.07 5.25
C MET A 90 -4.26 -13.67 4.32
N PRO A 91 -5.54 -13.76 4.77
CA PRO A 91 -6.60 -14.23 3.90
C PRO A 91 -6.76 -13.36 2.66
N GLU A 92 -7.05 -14.00 1.52
CA GLU A 92 -7.34 -13.29 0.30
C GLU A 92 -8.63 -12.46 0.47
N HIS A 93 -8.56 -11.19 0.08
CA HIS A 93 -9.74 -10.32 0.10
C HIS A 93 -10.63 -10.62 -1.10
N ARG A 94 -11.95 -10.69 -0.84
CA ARG A 94 -12.96 -10.83 -1.88
C ARG A 94 -14.03 -9.77 -1.66
N ASP A 95 -14.27 -8.98 -2.67
CA ASP A 95 -15.34 -7.97 -2.65
C ASP A 95 -16.72 -8.60 -2.72
#